data_51c035cdaa6023b87efcb57907564bf6
#
_entry.id   51c035cdaa6023b87efcb57907564bf6
#
_cell.length_a   1.000
_cell.length_b   1.000
_cell.length_c   1.000
_cell.angle_alpha   90.00
_cell.angle_beta   90.00
_cell.angle_gamma   90.00
#
_symmetry.space_group_name_H-M   'P 1'
#
loop_
_entity.id
_entity.type
_entity.pdbx_description
1 polymer ?
#
loop_
_entity_poly.entity_id
_entity_poly.type
_entity_poly.pdbx_seq_one_letter_code
_entity_poly.pdbx_strand_id
1 'polypeptide(L)'
;KLTAFAPDGSLAYEIPVDGYIYSIATLRDGRIGVLAMDMSSHDFALNIVDSKAGVFDSTSYTMPFDAYNLISGGGDYDLYYTSGVNFYGYSLETETAEKLFSWISCDVDSNELALVNVSDDGTISGFTGGYDDKAETYSLDYVTVAKVPYDSVPQKISLSMATMYVDDSTQKAVIDFNRSNDEYRVDLIDYSEYNTGDDYSAGLTKL
;
A
#
# COMPACT_ATOMS: atom_id res chain seq x y z
N LYS A 1 -1.36 22.88 -3.61
CA LYS A 1 -1.72 23.33 -2.25
C LYS A 1 -2.63 22.34 -1.56
N LEU A 2 -2.59 22.28 -0.24
CA LEU A 2 -3.55 21.61 0.64
C LEU A 2 -4.54 22.64 1.17
N THR A 3 -5.85 22.33 1.10
CA THR A 3 -6.91 23.24 1.59
C THR A 3 -7.73 22.49 2.65
N ALA A 4 -7.90 23.08 3.82
CA ALA A 4 -8.72 22.54 4.90
C ALA A 4 -9.96 23.40 5.12
N PHE A 5 -11.09 22.73 5.39
CA PHE A 5 -12.36 23.36 5.69
C PHE A 5 -12.81 22.98 7.11
N ALA A 6 -13.43 23.92 7.80
CA ALA A 6 -14.12 23.64 9.05
C ALA A 6 -15.41 22.82 8.80
N PRO A 7 -15.99 22.21 9.85
CA PRO A 7 -17.23 21.43 9.69
C PRO A 7 -18.43 22.21 9.16
N ASP A 8 -18.44 23.52 9.29
CA ASP A 8 -19.45 24.43 8.74
C ASP A 8 -19.22 24.78 7.26
N GLY A 9 -18.14 24.26 6.64
CA GLY A 9 -17.77 24.52 5.26
C GLY A 9 -16.94 25.79 5.04
N SER A 10 -16.64 26.58 6.08
CA SER A 10 -15.77 27.74 5.97
C SER A 10 -14.32 27.31 5.76
N LEU A 11 -13.53 28.13 5.06
CA LEU A 11 -12.11 27.90 4.89
C LEU A 11 -11.39 28.03 6.25
N ALA A 12 -10.73 26.94 6.69
CA ALA A 12 -9.94 26.93 7.89
C ALA A 12 -8.51 27.45 7.62
N TYR A 13 -7.81 26.83 6.66
CA TYR A 13 -6.47 27.24 6.25
C TYR A 13 -6.09 26.66 4.88
N GLU A 14 -5.04 27.22 4.27
CA GLU A 14 -4.39 26.69 3.08
C GLU A 14 -2.89 26.58 3.32
N ILE A 15 -2.31 25.44 2.95
CA ILE A 15 -0.88 25.18 3.05
C ILE A 15 -0.32 25.11 1.62
N PRO A 16 0.62 25.99 1.23
CA PRO A 16 1.34 25.85 -0.03
C PRO A 16 2.12 24.55 -0.06
N VAL A 17 2.12 23.86 -1.20
CA VAL A 17 2.93 22.66 -1.44
C VAL A 17 3.72 22.90 -2.71
N ASP A 18 5.02 22.81 -2.60
CA ASP A 18 5.92 22.88 -3.74
C ASP A 18 6.08 21.45 -4.29
N GLY A 19 5.22 21.09 -5.23
CA GLY A 19 5.18 19.75 -5.79
C GLY A 19 3.78 19.20 -5.97
N TYR A 20 3.70 17.88 -6.21
CA TYR A 20 2.45 17.14 -6.35
C TYR A 20 2.10 16.42 -5.05
N ILE A 21 0.86 16.58 -4.59
CA ILE A 21 0.29 15.76 -3.52
C ILE A 21 -0.19 14.45 -4.15
N TYR A 22 0.35 13.34 -3.67
CA TYR A 22 -0.02 11.99 -4.12
C TYR A 22 -1.06 11.35 -3.22
N SER A 23 -0.91 11.51 -1.90
CA SER A 23 -1.81 10.87 -0.95
C SER A 23 -1.91 11.65 0.35
N ILE A 24 -3.02 11.45 1.05
CA ILE A 24 -3.27 11.99 2.39
C ILE A 24 -3.77 10.84 3.25
N ALA A 25 -3.19 10.65 4.41
CA ALA A 25 -3.60 9.62 5.36
C ALA A 25 -3.64 10.15 6.80
N THR A 26 -4.47 9.55 7.63
CA THR A 26 -4.44 9.78 9.07
C THR A 26 -3.38 8.85 9.68
N LEU A 27 -2.47 9.39 10.46
CA LEU A 27 -1.49 8.62 11.21
C LEU A 27 -2.15 7.93 12.40
N ARG A 28 -1.48 6.90 12.95
CA ARG A 28 -1.96 6.17 14.14
C ARG A 28 -2.29 7.07 15.31
N ASP A 29 -1.57 8.18 15.50
CA ASP A 29 -1.81 9.15 16.58
C ASP A 29 -2.86 10.23 16.24
N GLY A 30 -3.53 10.12 15.09
CA GLY A 30 -4.59 11.02 14.64
C GLY A 30 -4.11 12.26 13.89
N ARG A 31 -2.80 12.48 13.73
CA ARG A 31 -2.27 13.54 12.89
C ARG A 31 -2.51 13.23 11.41
N ILE A 32 -2.44 14.24 10.57
CA ILE A 32 -2.61 14.10 9.12
C ILE A 32 -1.23 14.11 8.46
N GLY A 33 -0.94 13.05 7.72
CA GLY A 33 0.22 12.94 6.85
C GLY A 33 -0.15 13.25 5.40
N VAL A 34 0.69 14.01 4.71
CA VAL A 34 0.55 14.39 3.30
C VAL A 34 1.79 13.94 2.56
N LEU A 35 1.62 12.98 1.67
CA LEU A 35 2.68 12.55 0.76
C LEU A 35 2.76 13.51 -0.41
N ALA A 36 3.89 14.15 -0.56
CA ALA A 36 4.17 15.03 -1.69
C ALA A 36 5.50 14.65 -2.37
N MET A 37 5.58 14.86 -3.68
CA MET A 37 6.79 14.69 -4.45
C MET A 37 7.36 16.07 -4.80
N ASP A 38 8.63 16.31 -4.48
CA ASP A 38 9.37 17.49 -4.91
C ASP A 38 9.58 17.48 -6.43
N MET A 39 9.29 18.60 -7.09
CA MET A 39 9.36 18.70 -8.56
C MET A 39 10.78 18.71 -9.12
N SER A 40 11.76 19.05 -8.29
CA SER A 40 13.16 19.18 -8.73
C SER A 40 13.97 17.94 -8.47
N SER A 41 13.80 17.29 -7.31
CA SER A 41 14.53 16.07 -6.93
C SER A 41 13.76 14.78 -7.28
N HIS A 42 12.43 14.87 -7.43
CA HIS A 42 11.50 13.73 -7.58
C HIS A 42 11.45 12.82 -6.33
N ASP A 43 11.92 13.34 -5.19
CA ASP A 43 11.86 12.61 -3.92
C ASP A 43 10.45 12.70 -3.32
N PHE A 44 10.03 11.62 -2.68
CA PHE A 44 8.79 11.56 -1.93
C PHE A 44 9.03 11.92 -0.47
N ALA A 45 8.26 12.88 0.04
CA ALA A 45 8.29 13.30 1.42
C ALA A 45 6.90 13.22 2.07
N LEU A 46 6.84 12.64 3.25
CA LEU A 46 5.67 12.68 4.11
C LEU A 46 5.78 13.91 5.02
N ASN A 47 4.89 14.85 4.83
CA ASN A 47 4.78 16.08 5.62
C ASN A 47 3.61 15.96 6.60
N ILE A 48 3.85 16.28 7.85
CA ILE A 48 2.81 16.22 8.89
C ILE A 48 2.14 17.58 9.04
N VAL A 49 0.82 17.60 9.12
CA VAL A 49 0.04 18.84 9.25
C VAL A 49 -0.09 19.22 10.72
N ASP A 50 0.40 20.41 11.09
CA ASP A 50 -0.04 21.09 12.30
C ASP A 50 -1.38 21.79 12.01
N SER A 51 -2.47 21.11 12.32
CA SER A 51 -3.83 21.59 12.06
C SER A 51 -4.21 22.84 12.87
N LYS A 52 -3.49 23.15 13.96
CA LYS A 52 -3.72 24.35 14.77
C LYS A 52 -3.04 25.58 14.19
N ALA A 53 -1.81 25.41 13.71
CA ALA A 53 -1.05 26.46 13.07
C ALA A 53 -1.41 26.66 11.59
N GLY A 54 -2.00 25.64 10.94
CA GLY A 54 -2.31 25.64 9.52
C GLY A 54 -1.07 25.63 8.63
N VAL A 55 -0.06 24.89 9.04
CA VAL A 55 1.23 24.70 8.32
C VAL A 55 1.68 23.26 8.40
N PHE A 56 2.71 22.90 7.66
CA PHE A 56 3.41 21.63 7.90
C PHE A 56 4.36 21.77 9.11
N ASP A 57 4.53 20.67 9.84
CA ASP A 57 5.57 20.56 10.85
C ASP A 57 6.96 20.82 10.22
N SER A 58 7.93 21.20 11.05
CA SER A 58 9.30 21.43 10.58
C SER A 58 10.03 20.15 10.15
N THR A 59 9.51 18.98 10.54
CA THR A 59 10.07 17.67 10.19
C THR A 59 9.26 17.07 9.05
N SER A 60 9.96 16.63 8.02
CA SER A 60 9.41 15.78 6.95
C SER A 60 10.16 14.46 6.94
N TYR A 61 9.51 13.40 6.49
CA TYR A 61 10.06 12.03 6.45
C TYR A 61 10.23 11.61 5.00
N THR A 62 11.41 11.08 4.66
CA THR A 62 11.64 10.51 3.34
C THR A 62 10.89 9.21 3.20
N MET A 63 10.07 9.10 2.15
CA MET A 63 9.32 7.88 1.85
C MET A 63 10.00 7.10 0.72
N PRO A 64 9.83 5.76 0.70
CA PRO A 64 10.23 4.97 -0.46
C PRO A 64 9.61 5.53 -1.75
N PHE A 65 10.36 5.46 -2.85
CA PHE A 65 9.98 6.07 -4.14
C PHE A 65 8.70 5.47 -4.76
N ASP A 66 8.26 4.33 -4.28
CA ASP A 66 7.10 3.57 -4.74
C ASP A 66 5.90 3.59 -3.76
N ALA A 67 5.99 4.38 -2.68
CA ALA A 67 4.93 4.54 -1.69
C ALA A 67 3.86 5.57 -2.13
N TYR A 68 3.18 5.33 -3.26
CA TYR A 68 2.26 6.32 -3.84
C TYR A 68 0.93 6.48 -3.11
N ASN A 69 0.39 5.41 -2.55
CA ASN A 69 -0.92 5.40 -1.91
C ASN A 69 -0.78 5.06 -0.43
N LEU A 70 -0.91 6.07 0.41
CA LEU A 70 -0.89 5.89 1.85
C LEU A 70 -2.24 5.35 2.34
N ILE A 71 -2.15 4.48 3.32
CA ILE A 71 -3.28 3.92 4.07
C ILE A 71 -3.13 4.37 5.51
N SER A 72 -4.23 4.78 6.13
CA SER A 72 -4.22 5.29 7.50
C SER A 72 -3.58 4.33 8.49
N GLY A 73 -2.88 4.88 9.45
CA GLY A 73 -2.23 4.14 10.52
C GLY A 73 -3.21 3.46 11.46
N GLY A 74 -2.74 2.42 12.11
CA GLY A 74 -3.47 1.60 13.07
C GLY A 74 -2.58 0.45 13.55
N GLY A 75 -3.01 -0.32 14.53
CA GLY A 75 -2.21 -1.43 15.04
C GLY A 75 -0.79 -1.00 15.42
N ASP A 76 0.22 -1.58 14.78
CA ASP A 76 1.63 -1.40 15.16
C ASP A 76 2.35 -0.26 14.40
N TYR A 77 1.78 0.26 13.29
CA TYR A 77 2.47 1.21 12.40
C TYR A 77 1.78 2.56 12.32
N ASP A 78 2.58 3.61 12.08
CA ASP A 78 2.08 4.98 11.96
C ASP A 78 1.28 5.21 10.70
N LEU A 79 1.61 4.50 9.63
CA LEU A 79 0.84 4.40 8.38
C LEU A 79 1.19 3.12 7.63
N TYR A 80 0.43 2.82 6.59
CA TYR A 80 0.68 1.70 5.69
C TYR A 80 0.67 2.16 4.24
N TYR A 81 1.20 1.32 3.34
CA TYR A 81 1.12 1.53 1.89
C TYR A 81 1.26 0.21 1.13
N THR A 82 0.81 0.21 -0.11
CA THR A 82 1.06 -0.88 -1.05
C THR A 82 2.09 -0.44 -2.08
N SER A 83 3.10 -1.28 -2.33
CA SER A 83 4.05 -1.13 -3.42
C SER A 83 4.10 -2.43 -4.22
N GLY A 84 3.79 -2.33 -5.51
CA GLY A 84 3.58 -3.50 -6.35
C GLY A 84 2.54 -4.44 -5.71
N VAL A 85 2.92 -5.68 -5.47
CA VAL A 85 2.06 -6.70 -4.85
C VAL A 85 2.24 -6.81 -3.34
N ASN A 86 3.07 -5.97 -2.73
CA ASN A 86 3.46 -6.08 -1.33
C ASN A 86 2.78 -5.01 -0.46
N PHE A 87 2.47 -5.37 0.76
CA PHE A 87 1.90 -4.49 1.78
C PHE A 87 2.94 -4.19 2.86
N TYR A 88 3.11 -2.91 3.16
CA TYR A 88 4.12 -2.41 4.08
C TYR A 88 3.50 -1.61 5.22
N GLY A 89 4.10 -1.75 6.42
CA GLY A 89 3.92 -0.83 7.53
C GLY A 89 5.11 0.12 7.62
N TYR A 90 4.86 1.38 7.96
CA TYR A 90 5.89 2.41 8.12
C TYR A 90 5.87 2.99 9.53
N SER A 91 7.05 3.08 10.16
CA SER A 91 7.24 3.70 11.46
C SER A 91 7.94 5.04 11.31
N LEU A 92 7.34 6.11 11.86
CA LEU A 92 7.94 7.45 11.91
C LEU A 92 9.10 7.52 12.90
N GLU A 93 9.08 6.70 13.96
CA GLU A 93 10.13 6.68 14.97
C GLU A 93 11.45 6.17 14.41
N THR A 94 11.41 5.11 13.61
CA THR A 94 12.60 4.49 13.03
C THR A 94 12.87 4.93 11.60
N GLU A 95 11.92 5.62 10.97
CA GLU A 95 11.94 6.01 9.54
C GLU A 95 12.16 4.80 8.61
N THR A 96 11.54 3.67 8.96
CA THR A 96 11.69 2.42 8.21
C THR A 96 10.36 1.84 7.78
N ALA A 97 10.36 1.21 6.62
CA ALA A 97 9.27 0.38 6.13
C ALA A 97 9.56 -1.11 6.38
N GLU A 98 8.56 -1.84 6.82
CA GLU A 98 8.60 -3.29 6.97
C GLU A 98 7.57 -3.93 6.03
N LYS A 99 8.03 -4.89 5.22
CA LYS A 99 7.15 -5.71 4.39
C LYS A 99 6.39 -6.68 5.28
N LEU A 100 5.08 -6.57 5.30
CA LEU A 100 4.21 -7.39 6.15
C LEU A 100 3.77 -8.68 5.45
N PHE A 101 3.37 -8.57 4.17
CA PHE A 101 2.98 -9.70 3.33
C PHE A 101 2.87 -9.28 1.87
N SER A 102 2.62 -10.28 1.00
CA SER A 102 2.21 -10.05 -0.39
C SER A 102 0.70 -10.30 -0.54
N TRP A 103 -0.01 -9.40 -1.20
CA TRP A 103 -1.43 -9.56 -1.50
C TRP A 103 -1.73 -10.85 -2.27
N ILE A 104 -0.84 -11.24 -3.18
CA ILE A 104 -0.96 -12.51 -3.93
C ILE A 104 -0.91 -13.71 -2.99
N SER A 105 -0.11 -13.64 -1.91
CA SER A 105 -0.06 -14.71 -0.90
C SER A 105 -1.36 -14.86 -0.12
N CYS A 106 -2.21 -13.83 -0.14
CA CYS A 106 -3.55 -13.83 0.43
C CYS A 106 -4.64 -14.07 -0.64
N ASP A 107 -4.25 -14.38 -1.89
CA ASP A 107 -5.14 -14.52 -3.04
C ASP A 107 -5.99 -13.26 -3.31
N VAL A 108 -5.42 -12.08 -3.05
CA VAL A 108 -6.06 -10.76 -3.26
C VAL A 108 -5.35 -10.02 -4.39
N ASP A 109 -6.13 -9.52 -5.35
CA ASP A 109 -5.60 -8.65 -6.40
C ASP A 109 -5.47 -7.21 -5.86
N SER A 110 -4.23 -6.74 -5.71
CA SER A 110 -3.95 -5.40 -5.20
C SER A 110 -4.40 -4.28 -6.14
N ASN A 111 -4.54 -4.55 -7.44
CA ASN A 111 -5.00 -3.56 -8.42
C ASN A 111 -6.51 -3.31 -8.36
N GLU A 112 -7.28 -4.31 -7.89
CA GLU A 112 -8.72 -4.20 -7.70
C GLU A 112 -9.09 -3.71 -6.28
N LEU A 113 -8.09 -3.54 -5.40
CA LEU A 113 -8.30 -3.25 -3.99
C LEU A 113 -8.55 -1.75 -3.75
N ALA A 114 -9.61 -1.43 -3.05
CA ALA A 114 -10.00 -0.07 -2.70
C ALA A 114 -10.42 0.06 -1.23
N LEU A 115 -10.34 1.29 -0.70
CA LEU A 115 -10.78 1.64 0.65
C LEU A 115 -10.17 0.74 1.74
N VAL A 116 -8.86 0.49 1.62
CA VAL A 116 -8.12 -0.33 2.59
C VAL A 116 -8.09 0.37 3.95
N ASN A 117 -8.39 -0.40 4.99
CA ASN A 117 -8.34 0.03 6.38
C ASN A 117 -7.62 -1.02 7.22
N VAL A 118 -6.83 -0.57 8.19
CA VAL A 118 -6.18 -1.43 9.18
C VAL A 118 -6.77 -1.13 10.56
N SER A 119 -7.31 -2.16 11.20
CA SER A 119 -7.88 -2.08 12.54
C SER A 119 -6.79 -2.13 13.62
N ASP A 120 -7.13 -1.75 14.85
CA ASP A 120 -6.18 -1.76 15.99
C ASP A 120 -5.64 -3.16 16.30
N ASP A 121 -6.38 -4.22 15.99
CA ASP A 121 -5.94 -5.61 16.14
C ASP A 121 -5.07 -6.13 14.97
N GLY A 122 -4.76 -5.26 14.01
CA GLY A 122 -3.98 -5.58 12.82
C GLY A 122 -4.75 -6.29 11.71
N THR A 123 -6.07 -6.42 11.84
CA THR A 123 -6.93 -6.93 10.75
C THR A 123 -7.02 -5.88 9.64
N ILE A 124 -6.77 -6.32 8.42
CA ILE A 124 -6.86 -5.47 7.23
C ILE A 124 -8.17 -5.77 6.51
N SER A 125 -8.88 -4.74 6.12
CA SER A 125 -10.13 -4.88 5.35
C SER A 125 -10.15 -3.91 4.18
N GLY A 126 -10.91 -4.26 3.14
CA GLY A 126 -11.06 -3.44 1.95
C GLY A 126 -12.13 -4.00 1.03
N PHE A 127 -12.26 -3.39 -0.11
CA PHE A 127 -13.16 -3.87 -1.17
C PHE A 127 -12.33 -4.23 -2.40
N THR A 128 -12.64 -5.36 -3.02
CA THR A 128 -12.18 -5.70 -4.35
C THR A 128 -13.35 -5.64 -5.31
N GLY A 129 -13.12 -5.14 -6.50
CA GLY A 129 -14.17 -5.06 -7.52
C GLY A 129 -13.59 -5.29 -8.89
N GLY A 130 -14.32 -6.02 -9.72
CA GLY A 130 -13.92 -6.32 -11.07
C GLY A 130 -15.10 -6.41 -12.01
N TYR A 131 -14.81 -6.31 -13.30
CA TYR A 131 -15.77 -6.57 -14.36
C TYR A 131 -15.60 -8.00 -14.86
N ASP A 132 -16.68 -8.79 -14.79
CA ASP A 132 -16.71 -10.12 -15.42
C ASP A 132 -17.21 -9.98 -16.87
N ASP A 133 -16.28 -10.11 -17.83
CA ASP A 133 -16.58 -10.00 -19.25
C ASP A 133 -17.57 -11.07 -19.76
N LYS A 134 -17.64 -12.22 -19.09
CA LYS A 134 -18.54 -13.32 -19.50
C LYS A 134 -19.95 -13.11 -18.98
N ALA A 135 -20.05 -12.62 -17.75
CA ALA A 135 -21.33 -12.32 -17.12
C ALA A 135 -21.85 -10.91 -17.43
N GLU A 136 -20.99 -10.05 -18.04
CA GLU A 136 -21.25 -8.62 -18.30
C GLU A 136 -21.70 -7.86 -17.04
N THR A 137 -21.10 -8.20 -15.89
CA THR A 137 -21.48 -7.63 -14.59
C THR A 137 -20.25 -7.12 -13.82
N TYR A 138 -20.47 -6.09 -12.99
CA TYR A 138 -19.53 -5.69 -11.96
C TYR A 138 -19.78 -6.47 -10.68
N SER A 139 -18.71 -6.94 -10.05
CA SER A 139 -18.73 -7.45 -8.68
C SER A 139 -18.07 -6.46 -7.73
N LEU A 140 -18.49 -6.48 -6.48
CA LEU A 140 -17.84 -5.79 -5.37
C LEU A 140 -17.87 -6.73 -4.17
N ASP A 141 -16.68 -7.15 -3.74
CA ASP A 141 -16.52 -8.07 -2.62
C ASP A 141 -15.81 -7.38 -1.46
N TYR A 142 -16.26 -7.66 -0.24
CA TYR A 142 -15.57 -7.21 0.96
C TYR A 142 -14.53 -8.24 1.34
N VAL A 143 -13.27 -7.79 1.47
CA VAL A 143 -12.12 -8.63 1.76
C VAL A 143 -11.61 -8.33 3.16
N THR A 144 -11.24 -9.38 3.88
CA THR A 144 -10.57 -9.31 5.17
C THR A 144 -9.33 -10.17 5.18
N VAL A 145 -8.20 -9.59 5.58
CA VAL A 145 -6.92 -10.30 5.76
C VAL A 145 -6.48 -10.18 7.21
N ALA A 146 -6.21 -11.31 7.85
CA ALA A 146 -5.79 -11.37 9.24
C ALA A 146 -4.69 -12.41 9.43
N LYS A 147 -3.85 -12.20 10.46
CA LYS A 147 -2.88 -13.22 10.88
C LYS A 147 -3.63 -14.41 11.49
N VAL A 148 -3.36 -15.60 10.98
CA VAL A 148 -3.91 -16.85 11.51
C VAL A 148 -2.78 -17.86 11.77
N PRO A 149 -2.96 -18.84 12.67
CA PRO A 149 -1.97 -19.90 12.86
C PRO A 149 -1.68 -20.64 11.55
N TYR A 150 -0.41 -20.94 11.29
CA TYR A 150 0.04 -21.55 10.04
C TYR A 150 -0.70 -22.88 9.72
N ASP A 151 -0.93 -23.69 10.73
CA ASP A 151 -1.63 -24.98 10.63
C ASP A 151 -3.15 -24.87 10.45
N SER A 152 -3.71 -23.66 10.56
CA SER A 152 -5.14 -23.41 10.32
C SER A 152 -5.47 -23.15 8.84
N VAL A 153 -4.45 -22.97 8.00
CA VAL A 153 -4.62 -22.79 6.55
C VAL A 153 -4.32 -24.06 5.78
N PRO A 154 -5.01 -24.33 4.65
CA PRO A 154 -4.69 -25.47 3.80
C PRO A 154 -3.23 -25.46 3.37
N GLN A 155 -2.51 -26.57 3.63
CA GLN A 155 -1.12 -26.71 3.23
C GLN A 155 -1.07 -27.17 1.78
N LYS A 156 -0.57 -26.31 0.88
CA LYS A 156 -0.36 -26.63 -0.55
C LYS A 156 1.14 -26.70 -0.84
N ILE A 157 1.50 -27.42 -1.88
CA ILE A 157 2.88 -27.51 -2.37
C ILE A 157 3.21 -26.19 -3.06
N SER A 158 4.19 -25.45 -2.54
CA SER A 158 4.61 -24.16 -3.10
C SER A 158 5.49 -24.35 -4.33
N LEU A 159 5.14 -23.64 -5.40
CA LEU A 159 5.91 -23.50 -6.64
C LEU A 159 6.40 -22.04 -6.70
N SER A 160 7.70 -21.82 -6.53
CA SER A 160 8.26 -20.46 -6.61
C SER A 160 8.33 -19.97 -8.05
N MET A 161 7.77 -18.79 -8.32
CA MET A 161 7.87 -18.08 -9.59
C MET A 161 8.56 -16.75 -9.36
N ALA A 162 9.78 -16.58 -9.90
CA ALA A 162 10.54 -15.35 -9.80
C ALA A 162 10.27 -14.46 -11.02
N THR A 163 10.10 -13.17 -10.80
CA THR A 163 9.89 -12.17 -11.85
C THR A 163 10.54 -10.85 -11.49
N MET A 164 10.81 -10.02 -12.51
CA MET A 164 11.31 -8.65 -12.31
C MET A 164 10.18 -7.63 -12.14
N TYR A 165 9.00 -7.94 -12.65
CA TYR A 165 7.81 -7.12 -12.53
C TYR A 165 6.59 -8.02 -12.60
N VAL A 166 5.61 -7.72 -11.78
CA VAL A 166 4.33 -8.42 -11.80
C VAL A 166 3.33 -7.55 -12.55
N ASP A 167 2.99 -7.95 -13.79
CA ASP A 167 1.89 -7.32 -14.51
C ASP A 167 0.52 -7.84 -14.04
N ASP A 168 -0.53 -7.07 -14.32
CA ASP A 168 -1.90 -7.37 -13.88
C ASP A 168 -2.37 -8.77 -14.35
N SER A 169 -1.99 -9.17 -15.56
CA SER A 169 -2.40 -10.46 -16.12
C SER A 169 -1.72 -11.63 -15.40
N THR A 170 -0.46 -11.49 -15.07
CA THR A 170 0.32 -12.46 -14.29
C THR A 170 -0.22 -12.56 -12.86
N GLN A 171 -0.48 -11.42 -12.21
CA GLN A 171 -1.07 -11.38 -10.87
C GLN A 171 -2.41 -12.11 -10.84
N LYS A 172 -3.32 -11.77 -11.76
CA LYS A 172 -4.63 -12.41 -11.87
C LYS A 172 -4.52 -13.91 -12.14
N ALA A 173 -3.67 -14.33 -13.07
CA ALA A 173 -3.49 -15.74 -13.39
C ALA A 173 -2.97 -16.57 -12.21
N VAL A 174 -2.03 -16.00 -11.42
CA VAL A 174 -1.50 -16.65 -10.21
C VAL A 174 -2.60 -16.76 -9.14
N ILE A 175 -3.36 -15.69 -8.90
CA ILE A 175 -4.47 -15.70 -7.93
C ILE A 175 -5.54 -16.72 -8.34
N ASP A 176 -5.97 -16.73 -9.61
CA ASP A 176 -6.97 -17.67 -10.12
C ASP A 176 -6.49 -19.13 -10.00
N PHE A 177 -5.20 -19.39 -10.30
CA PHE A 177 -4.59 -20.71 -10.08
C PHE A 177 -4.60 -21.09 -8.60
N ASN A 178 -4.14 -20.21 -7.72
CA ASN A 178 -4.04 -20.49 -6.29
C ASN A 178 -5.40 -20.76 -5.64
N ARG A 179 -6.45 -20.08 -6.09
CA ARG A 179 -7.83 -20.27 -5.64
C ARG A 179 -8.44 -21.58 -6.14
N SER A 180 -8.13 -21.97 -7.38
CA SER A 180 -8.74 -23.13 -8.05
C SER A 180 -8.00 -24.44 -7.85
N ASN A 181 -6.74 -24.42 -7.38
CA ASN A 181 -5.90 -25.60 -7.20
C ASN A 181 -5.78 -25.99 -5.73
N ASP A 182 -6.14 -27.22 -5.38
CA ASP A 182 -6.13 -27.68 -4.00
C ASP A 182 -4.79 -28.27 -3.57
N GLU A 183 -3.91 -28.66 -4.50
CA GLU A 183 -2.65 -29.33 -4.23
C GLU A 183 -1.44 -28.38 -4.29
N TYR A 184 -1.44 -27.45 -5.24
CA TYR A 184 -0.32 -26.53 -5.49
C TYR A 184 -0.76 -25.08 -5.32
N ARG A 185 0.24 -24.25 -4.98
CA ARG A 185 0.13 -22.80 -5.08
C ARG A 185 1.39 -22.23 -5.71
N VAL A 186 1.26 -21.11 -6.39
CA VAL A 186 2.38 -20.32 -6.88
C VAL A 186 2.68 -19.23 -5.86
N ASP A 187 3.91 -19.23 -5.35
CA ASP A 187 4.48 -18.14 -4.55
C ASP A 187 5.28 -17.24 -5.50
N LEU A 188 4.71 -16.09 -5.80
CA LEU A 188 5.31 -15.13 -6.72
C LEU A 188 6.30 -14.24 -5.97
N ILE A 189 7.54 -14.17 -6.46
CA ILE A 189 8.62 -13.38 -5.90
C ILE A 189 8.92 -12.26 -6.90
N ASP A 190 8.59 -11.03 -6.53
CA ASP A 190 8.85 -9.84 -7.33
C ASP A 190 10.23 -9.26 -6.96
N TYR A 191 11.20 -9.47 -7.85
CA TYR A 191 12.55 -8.96 -7.64
C TYR A 191 12.67 -7.46 -7.93
N SER A 192 11.66 -6.81 -8.49
CA SER A 192 11.64 -5.35 -8.63
C SER A 192 11.64 -4.63 -7.27
N GLU A 193 11.24 -5.30 -6.19
CA GLU A 193 11.30 -4.75 -4.81
C GLU A 193 12.72 -4.36 -4.36
N TYR A 194 13.76 -4.90 -5.02
CA TYR A 194 15.15 -4.54 -4.75
C TYR A 194 15.63 -3.33 -5.54
N ASN A 195 14.84 -2.83 -6.49
CA ASN A 195 15.18 -1.62 -7.23
C ASN A 195 15.09 -0.39 -6.31
N THR A 196 15.90 0.62 -6.60
CA THR A 196 15.90 1.90 -5.90
C THR A 196 15.75 3.04 -6.89
N GLY A 197 15.51 4.27 -6.41
CA GLY A 197 15.48 5.45 -7.26
C GLY A 197 16.79 5.66 -8.05
N ASP A 198 17.92 5.18 -7.54
CA ASP A 198 19.24 5.30 -8.15
C ASP A 198 19.65 4.07 -8.99
N ASP A 199 19.07 2.90 -8.73
CA ASP A 199 19.37 1.65 -9.43
C ASP A 199 18.12 0.83 -9.72
N TYR A 200 17.59 1.00 -10.92
CA TYR A 200 16.42 0.25 -11.43
C TYR A 200 16.76 -1.17 -11.90
N SER A 201 18.02 -1.58 -11.80
CA SER A 201 18.51 -2.91 -12.18
C SER A 201 18.94 -3.78 -11.00
N ALA A 202 18.85 -3.26 -9.78
CA ALA A 202 19.28 -3.99 -8.58
C ALA A 202 18.56 -5.33 -8.40
N GLY A 203 17.27 -5.40 -8.73
CA GLY A 203 16.48 -6.63 -8.72
C GLY A 203 17.03 -7.69 -9.69
N LEU A 204 17.48 -7.31 -10.87
CA LEU A 204 18.07 -8.25 -11.84
C LEU A 204 19.36 -8.88 -11.33
N THR A 205 20.12 -8.15 -10.51
CA THR A 205 21.35 -8.68 -9.89
C THR A 205 21.05 -9.68 -8.77
N LYS A 206 19.85 -9.65 -8.21
CA LYS A 206 19.39 -10.54 -7.15
C LYS A 206 18.70 -11.81 -7.68
N LEU A 207 18.08 -11.73 -8.87
CA LEU A 207 17.45 -12.83 -9.57
C LEU A 207 18.47 -13.87 -10.06
#